data_1ddfb7428ad198538a11e9202d3d6b0a
#
_entry.id   1ddfb7428ad198538a11e9202d3d6b0a
#
_cell.length_a   1.000
_cell.length_b   1.000
_cell.length_c   1.000
_cell.angle_alpha   90.00
_cell.angle_beta   90.00
_cell.angle_gamma   90.00
#
_symmetry.space_group_name_H-M   'P 1'
#
loop_
_entity.id
_entity.type
_entity.pdbx_description
1 polymer ?
#
loop_
_entity_poly.entity_id
_entity_poly.type
_entity_poly.pdbx_seq_one_letter_code
_entity_poly.pdbx_strand_id
1 'polypeptide(L)'
;LKQVWELATCRIQTDHIGHTGYINTVTISPDGSLCASGGKDGTTMLWDLNESKHLYSLNAGDEIHALVFSPNRYWLCAATASSIIIFDLEKKSKVDELKPEYVEVGKKSREPECVSLAWSADGQTLFAGYTDNKIRAWGVMSRA
;
A
#
# COMPACT_ATOMS: atom_id res chain seq x y z
N LEU A 1 7.89 -1.16 -14.63
CA LEU A 1 7.22 -2.18 -15.43
C LEU A 1 6.64 -3.25 -14.53
N LYS A 2 5.37 -3.50 -14.67
CA LYS A 2 4.67 -4.54 -13.95
C LYS A 2 4.07 -5.50 -14.95
N GLN A 3 4.31 -6.81 -14.76
CA GLN A 3 3.88 -7.85 -15.68
C GLN A 3 2.80 -8.73 -15.04
N VAL A 4 1.79 -9.08 -15.81
CA VAL A 4 0.74 -10.03 -15.43
C VAL A 4 0.95 -11.32 -16.21
N TRP A 5 1.06 -12.43 -15.50
CA TRP A 5 1.34 -13.75 -16.08
C TRP A 5 0.15 -14.68 -15.94
N GLU A 6 -0.15 -15.46 -16.98
CA GLU A 6 -1.06 -16.57 -16.91
C GLU A 6 -0.29 -17.81 -16.42
N LEU A 7 -0.62 -18.30 -15.24
CA LEU A 7 0.13 -19.38 -14.61
C LEU A 7 -0.06 -20.72 -15.31
N ALA A 8 -1.24 -20.96 -15.90
CA ALA A 8 -1.50 -22.21 -16.60
C ALA A 8 -0.60 -22.41 -17.82
N THR A 9 -0.24 -21.33 -18.52
CA THR A 9 0.58 -21.37 -19.74
C THR A 9 1.96 -20.77 -19.56
N CYS A 10 2.25 -20.10 -18.42
CA CYS A 10 3.47 -19.36 -18.14
C CYS A 10 3.74 -18.26 -19.17
N ARG A 11 2.69 -17.67 -19.73
CA ARG A 11 2.80 -16.56 -20.68
C ARG A 11 2.47 -15.24 -20.02
N ILE A 12 3.13 -14.16 -20.49
CA ILE A 12 2.80 -12.81 -20.08
C ILE A 12 1.42 -12.46 -20.63
N GLN A 13 0.49 -12.11 -19.75
CA GLN A 13 -0.85 -11.68 -20.14
C GLN A 13 -0.87 -10.18 -20.46
N THR A 14 -0.24 -9.36 -19.61
CA THR A 14 -0.25 -7.90 -19.76
C THR A 14 0.96 -7.30 -19.09
N ASP A 15 1.50 -6.25 -19.69
CA ASP A 15 2.47 -5.35 -19.08
C ASP A 15 1.77 -4.05 -18.70
N HIS A 16 1.97 -3.60 -17.45
CA HIS A 16 1.46 -2.30 -17.01
C HIS A 16 2.64 -1.33 -16.90
N ILE A 17 2.61 -0.28 -17.70
CA ILE A 17 3.70 0.71 -17.80
C ILE A 17 3.18 2.06 -17.32
N GLY A 18 3.94 2.75 -16.47
CA GLY A 18 3.55 4.08 -15.99
C GLY A 18 4.41 4.62 -14.87
N HIS A 19 4.98 3.74 -14.04
CA HIS A 19 5.86 4.19 -12.96
C HIS A 19 7.17 4.75 -13.50
N THR A 20 7.70 5.80 -12.83
CA THR A 20 8.96 6.46 -13.18
C THR A 20 10.13 6.01 -12.31
N GLY A 21 9.90 5.09 -11.40
CA GLY A 21 10.92 4.48 -10.55
C GLY A 21 10.62 3.00 -10.34
N TYR A 22 11.53 2.29 -9.67
CA TYR A 22 11.33 0.86 -9.44
C TYR A 22 10.15 0.60 -8.51
N ILE A 23 9.49 -0.54 -8.72
CA ILE A 23 8.31 -0.95 -7.98
C ILE A 23 8.72 -1.85 -6.83
N ASN A 24 8.28 -1.53 -5.62
CA ASN A 24 8.57 -2.31 -4.41
C ASN A 24 7.43 -3.26 -4.05
N THR A 25 6.19 -2.93 -4.43
CA THR A 25 5.01 -3.64 -3.94
C THR A 25 3.90 -3.61 -4.95
N VAL A 26 3.17 -4.72 -5.00
CA VAL A 26 1.90 -4.85 -5.74
C VAL A 26 0.91 -5.56 -4.84
N THR A 27 -0.37 -5.22 -4.98
CA THR A 27 -1.45 -5.86 -4.24
C THR A 27 -2.70 -5.90 -5.09
N ILE A 28 -3.57 -6.87 -4.81
CA ILE A 28 -4.82 -7.07 -5.52
C ILE A 28 -5.98 -6.77 -4.58
N SER A 29 -7.02 -6.10 -5.08
CA SER A 29 -8.22 -5.84 -4.29
C SER A 29 -8.93 -7.14 -3.91
N PRO A 30 -9.73 -7.14 -2.81
CA PRO A 30 -10.42 -8.35 -2.36
C PRO A 30 -11.30 -9.01 -3.42
N ASP A 31 -11.92 -8.21 -4.29
CA ASP A 31 -12.78 -8.72 -5.37
C ASP A 31 -12.01 -9.12 -6.64
N GLY A 32 -10.70 -8.91 -6.67
CA GLY A 32 -9.86 -9.26 -7.81
C GLY A 32 -9.93 -8.31 -9.00
N SER A 33 -10.67 -7.21 -8.91
CA SER A 33 -10.87 -6.30 -10.05
C SER A 33 -9.77 -5.27 -10.22
N LEU A 34 -9.08 -4.90 -9.14
CA LEU A 34 -8.07 -3.86 -9.14
C LEU A 34 -6.71 -4.39 -8.69
N CYS A 35 -5.67 -3.78 -9.24
CA CYS A 35 -4.32 -3.93 -8.74
C CYS A 35 -3.79 -2.56 -8.34
N ALA A 36 -3.04 -2.50 -7.25
CA ALA A 36 -2.32 -1.31 -6.85
C ALA A 36 -0.82 -1.60 -6.86
N SER A 37 -0.05 -0.63 -7.31
CA SER A 37 1.42 -0.73 -7.34
C SER A 37 2.06 0.55 -6.81
N GLY A 38 3.23 0.43 -6.22
CA GLY A 38 3.96 1.55 -5.67
C GLY A 38 5.43 1.24 -5.46
N GLY A 39 6.24 2.27 -5.38
CA GLY A 39 7.67 2.11 -5.22
C GLY A 39 8.41 3.43 -5.07
N LYS A 40 9.55 3.52 -5.70
CA LYS A 40 10.50 4.62 -5.55
C LYS A 40 9.93 5.99 -5.93
N ASP A 41 9.04 6.05 -6.91
CA ASP A 41 8.47 7.32 -7.38
C ASP A 41 7.46 7.95 -6.41
N GLY A 42 7.08 7.24 -5.34
CA GLY A 42 6.13 7.76 -4.36
C GLY A 42 4.69 7.86 -4.85
N THR A 43 4.40 7.29 -6.00
CA THR A 43 3.07 7.30 -6.59
C THR A 43 2.43 5.93 -6.49
N THR A 44 1.21 5.88 -5.97
CA THR A 44 0.38 4.68 -5.99
C THR A 44 -0.44 4.69 -7.27
N MET A 45 -0.31 3.65 -8.07
CA MET A 45 -1.08 3.51 -9.31
C MET A 45 -2.12 2.42 -9.16
N LEU A 46 -3.35 2.71 -9.58
CA LEU A 46 -4.46 1.78 -9.60
C LEU A 46 -4.70 1.33 -11.04
N TRP A 47 -4.83 0.02 -11.21
CA TRP A 47 -4.96 -0.62 -12.51
C TRP A 47 -6.23 -1.46 -12.56
N ASP A 48 -6.97 -1.34 -13.66
CA ASP A 48 -8.13 -2.20 -13.94
C ASP A 48 -7.63 -3.52 -14.53
N LEU A 49 -7.87 -4.62 -13.83
CA LEU A 49 -7.40 -5.93 -14.27
C LEU A 49 -8.29 -6.54 -15.36
N ASN A 50 -9.55 -6.12 -15.46
CA ASN A 50 -10.46 -6.62 -16.49
C ASN A 50 -10.15 -5.99 -17.87
N GLU A 51 -9.90 -4.69 -17.90
CA GLU A 51 -9.60 -3.96 -19.12
C GLU A 51 -8.11 -3.74 -19.34
N SER A 52 -7.26 -4.16 -18.40
CA SER A 52 -5.80 -4.04 -18.48
C SER A 52 -5.31 -2.61 -18.72
N LYS A 53 -5.90 -1.66 -18.00
CA LYS A 53 -5.56 -0.24 -18.17
C LYS A 53 -5.34 0.46 -16.83
N HIS A 54 -4.59 1.55 -16.89
CA HIS A 54 -4.40 2.47 -15.77
C HIS A 54 -5.68 3.25 -15.49
N LEU A 55 -6.11 3.28 -14.24
CA LEU A 55 -7.31 4.03 -13.82
C LEU A 55 -6.96 5.42 -13.35
N TYR A 56 -6.19 5.52 -12.27
CA TYR A 56 -5.76 6.80 -11.70
C TYR A 56 -4.57 6.57 -10.78
N SER A 57 -3.95 7.67 -10.37
CA SER A 57 -2.79 7.66 -9.47
C SER A 57 -3.07 8.46 -8.22
N LEU A 58 -2.47 8.04 -7.10
CA LEU A 58 -2.54 8.72 -5.82
C LEU A 58 -1.12 9.02 -5.35
N ASN A 59 -0.84 10.29 -5.03
CA ASN A 59 0.47 10.69 -4.57
C ASN A 59 0.62 10.37 -3.09
N ALA A 60 1.56 9.50 -2.75
CA ALA A 60 1.89 9.15 -1.38
C ALA A 60 2.98 10.06 -0.79
N GLY A 61 3.66 10.84 -1.61
CA GLY A 61 4.62 11.85 -1.17
C GLY A 61 6.03 11.35 -0.87
N ASP A 62 6.23 10.05 -0.75
CA ASP A 62 7.54 9.45 -0.46
C ASP A 62 7.58 8.02 -0.97
N GLU A 63 8.76 7.41 -0.98
CA GLU A 63 8.93 6.02 -1.43
C GLU A 63 7.96 5.08 -0.73
N ILE A 64 7.27 4.25 -1.53
CA ILE A 64 6.29 3.30 -1.04
C ILE A 64 6.97 1.94 -0.84
N HIS A 65 6.84 1.38 0.36
CA HIS A 65 7.39 0.06 0.71
C HIS A 65 6.36 -1.05 0.65
N ALA A 66 5.11 -0.75 0.98
CA ALA A 66 4.05 -1.75 1.02
C ALA A 66 2.70 -1.11 0.74
N LEU A 67 1.80 -1.90 0.14
CA LEU A 67 0.42 -1.52 -0.14
C LEU A 67 -0.49 -2.67 0.26
N VAL A 68 -1.65 -2.35 0.83
CA VAL A 68 -2.65 -3.37 1.15
C VAL A 68 -4.06 -2.76 1.06
N PHE A 69 -4.98 -3.50 0.44
CA PHE A 69 -6.40 -3.13 0.43
C PHE A 69 -7.07 -3.57 1.73
N SER A 70 -7.98 -2.74 2.25
CA SER A 70 -8.86 -3.16 3.33
C SER A 70 -9.80 -4.25 2.85
N PRO A 71 -10.09 -5.28 3.67
CA PRO A 71 -10.98 -6.37 3.26
C PRO A 71 -12.47 -5.98 3.28
N ASN A 72 -12.85 -4.90 3.96
CA ASN A 72 -14.26 -4.54 4.15
C ASN A 72 -14.60 -3.07 3.91
N ARG A 73 -13.60 -2.24 3.61
CA ARG A 73 -13.79 -0.83 3.26
C ARG A 73 -13.10 -0.54 1.95
N TYR A 74 -13.55 0.50 1.25
CA TYR A 74 -12.93 0.90 -0.01
C TYR A 74 -11.70 1.77 0.24
N TRP A 75 -10.74 1.20 0.99
CA TRP A 75 -9.50 1.84 1.41
C TRP A 75 -8.29 1.10 0.87
N LEU A 76 -7.25 1.88 0.60
CA LEU A 76 -5.92 1.37 0.28
C LEU A 76 -4.91 2.00 1.23
N CYS A 77 -4.11 1.18 1.91
CA CYS A 77 -3.09 1.66 2.82
C CYS A 77 -1.72 1.58 2.16
N ALA A 78 -0.96 2.65 2.24
CA ALA A 78 0.39 2.74 1.69
C ALA A 78 1.40 3.01 2.81
N ALA A 79 2.34 2.09 3.01
CA ALA A 79 3.47 2.32 3.91
C ALA A 79 4.57 3.03 3.14
N THR A 80 4.88 4.25 3.53
CA THR A 80 5.95 5.04 2.93
C THR A 80 7.14 5.18 3.87
N ALA A 81 8.22 5.76 3.39
CA ALA A 81 9.39 6.05 4.23
C ALA A 81 9.06 6.99 5.39
N SER A 82 8.00 7.78 5.30
CA SER A 82 7.63 8.77 6.34
C SER A 82 6.49 8.32 7.24
N SER A 83 5.50 7.60 6.71
CA SER A 83 4.28 7.28 7.44
C SER A 83 3.47 6.21 6.72
N ILE A 84 2.36 5.78 7.34
CA ILE A 84 1.34 4.97 6.66
C ILE A 84 0.21 5.90 6.25
N ILE A 85 -0.11 5.91 4.96
CA ILE A 85 -1.17 6.76 4.41
C ILE A 85 -2.37 5.88 4.08
N ILE A 86 -3.55 6.32 4.50
CA ILE A 86 -4.80 5.64 4.19
C ILE A 86 -5.54 6.45 3.13
N PHE A 87 -5.76 5.83 1.97
CA PHE A 87 -6.52 6.43 0.88
C PHE A 87 -7.93 5.88 0.86
N ASP A 88 -8.90 6.78 0.66
CA ASP A 88 -10.27 6.42 0.32
C ASP A 88 -10.35 6.36 -1.20
N LEU A 89 -10.66 5.20 -1.75
CA LEU A 89 -10.67 4.98 -3.19
C LEU A 89 -11.91 5.57 -3.88
N GLU A 90 -13.01 5.72 -3.16
CA GLU A 90 -14.20 6.39 -3.68
C GLU A 90 -13.95 7.87 -3.86
N LYS A 91 -13.36 8.51 -2.84
CA LYS A 91 -13.03 9.94 -2.87
C LYS A 91 -11.74 10.23 -3.60
N LYS A 92 -10.92 9.20 -3.85
CA LYS A 92 -9.60 9.29 -4.49
C LYS A 92 -8.68 10.27 -3.75
N SER A 93 -8.69 10.20 -2.41
CA SER A 93 -7.94 11.12 -1.56
C SER A 93 -7.46 10.47 -0.29
N LYS A 94 -6.46 11.11 0.32
CA LYS A 94 -5.94 10.71 1.63
C LYS A 94 -6.97 11.05 2.71
N VAL A 95 -7.31 10.08 3.57
CA VAL A 95 -8.24 10.29 4.69
C VAL A 95 -7.55 10.22 6.04
N ASP A 96 -6.39 9.60 6.13
CA ASP A 96 -5.64 9.53 7.38
C ASP A 96 -4.16 9.28 7.11
N GLU A 97 -3.34 9.54 8.13
CA GLU A 97 -1.91 9.29 8.11
C GLU A 97 -1.48 8.80 9.48
N LEU A 98 -0.81 7.64 9.52
CA LEU A 98 -0.41 6.99 10.76
C LEU A 98 1.10 7.09 10.92
N LYS A 99 1.53 7.63 12.04
CA LYS A 99 2.93 7.68 12.44
C LYS A 99 3.10 7.01 13.79
N PRO A 100 4.12 6.16 13.96
CA PRO A 100 4.35 5.52 15.26
C PRO A 100 4.91 6.52 16.25
N GLU A 101 4.56 6.33 17.52
CA GLU A 101 5.31 6.94 18.60
C GLU A 101 6.57 6.09 18.83
N TYR A 102 7.70 6.75 18.97
CA TYR A 102 8.95 6.06 19.28
C TYR A 102 9.79 6.92 20.21
N VAL A 103 10.64 6.26 20.99
CA VAL A 103 11.59 6.94 21.87
C VAL A 103 12.95 6.90 21.20
N GLU A 104 13.49 8.07 20.91
CA GLU A 104 14.84 8.21 20.37
C GLU A 104 15.86 7.85 21.43
N VAL A 105 16.67 6.81 21.16
CA VAL A 105 17.72 6.35 22.08
C VAL A 105 19.06 6.64 21.42
N GLY A 106 19.69 7.74 21.83
CA GLY A 106 21.00 8.15 21.35
C GLY A 106 20.99 8.91 20.04
N LYS A 107 22.13 9.51 19.69
CA LYS A 107 22.25 10.45 18.55
C LYS A 107 22.17 9.79 17.17
N LYS A 108 22.14 8.46 17.08
CA LYS A 108 22.09 7.70 15.83
C LYS A 108 20.77 6.99 15.58
N SER A 109 19.76 7.23 16.43
CA SER A 109 18.44 6.64 16.25
C SER A 109 17.78 7.19 15.00
N ARG A 110 17.28 6.30 14.16
CA ARG A 110 16.44 6.67 13.03
C ARG A 110 14.99 6.45 13.38
N GLU A 111 14.15 7.33 12.85
CA GLU A 111 12.72 7.12 12.90
C GLU A 111 12.38 5.77 12.26
N PRO A 112 11.61 4.89 12.93
CA PRO A 112 11.26 3.61 12.34
C PRO A 112 10.37 3.78 11.13
N GLU A 113 10.62 2.95 10.11
CA GLU A 113 9.85 2.94 8.87
C GLU A 113 9.03 1.67 8.79
N CYS A 114 7.78 1.79 8.34
CA CYS A 114 6.94 0.64 8.06
C CYS A 114 7.34 0.01 6.73
N VAL A 115 7.60 -1.28 6.73
CA VAL A 115 8.03 -2.02 5.54
C VAL A 115 7.04 -3.11 5.13
N SER A 116 6.04 -3.39 5.95
CA SER A 116 5.08 -4.47 5.70
C SER A 116 3.73 -4.14 6.34
N LEU A 117 2.65 -4.46 5.64
CA LEU A 117 1.28 -4.22 6.10
C LEU A 117 0.42 -5.46 5.93
N ALA A 118 -0.50 -5.67 6.86
CA ALA A 118 -1.54 -6.70 6.73
C ALA A 118 -2.78 -6.30 7.54
N TRP A 119 -3.94 -6.58 7.00
CA TRP A 119 -5.21 -6.39 7.71
C TRP A 119 -5.64 -7.67 8.42
N SER A 120 -6.31 -7.52 9.56
CA SER A 120 -7.08 -8.64 10.12
C SER A 120 -8.24 -8.99 9.19
N ALA A 121 -8.71 -10.24 9.24
CA ALA A 121 -9.76 -10.72 8.34
C ALA A 121 -11.07 -9.93 8.49
N ASP A 122 -11.36 -9.41 9.68
CA ASP A 122 -12.55 -8.59 9.96
C ASP A 122 -12.38 -7.12 9.58
N GLY A 123 -11.19 -6.71 9.14
CA GLY A 123 -10.91 -5.33 8.76
C GLY A 123 -10.87 -4.33 9.91
N GLN A 124 -10.79 -4.78 11.16
CA GLN A 124 -10.79 -3.91 12.33
C GLN A 124 -9.39 -3.49 12.77
N THR A 125 -8.37 -4.24 12.39
CA THR A 125 -7.00 -3.97 12.82
C THR A 125 -6.04 -4.03 11.65
N LEU A 126 -5.21 -2.99 11.51
CA LEU A 126 -4.11 -2.94 10.57
C LEU A 126 -2.81 -3.25 11.32
N PHE A 127 -2.10 -4.26 10.87
CA PHE A 127 -0.80 -4.65 11.41
C PHE A 127 0.32 -4.12 10.53
N ALA A 128 1.34 -3.56 11.15
CA ALA A 128 2.46 -2.94 10.46
C ALA A 128 3.78 -3.41 11.03
N GLY A 129 4.65 -3.93 10.17
CA GLY A 129 6.01 -4.34 10.53
C GLY A 129 6.99 -3.20 10.27
N TYR A 130 7.86 -2.94 11.24
CA TYR A 130 8.75 -1.77 11.24
C TYR A 130 10.23 -2.15 11.28
N THR A 131 11.07 -1.22 10.83
CA THR A 131 12.53 -1.39 10.80
C THR A 131 13.18 -1.47 12.18
N ASP A 132 12.47 -1.12 13.25
CA ASP A 132 12.95 -1.25 14.64
C ASP A 132 12.61 -2.60 15.27
N ASN A 133 12.28 -3.60 14.45
CA ASN A 133 11.95 -4.97 14.86
C ASN A 133 10.62 -5.08 15.62
N LYS A 134 9.77 -4.07 15.53
CA LYS A 134 8.46 -4.06 16.20
C LYS A 134 7.33 -4.22 15.20
N ILE A 135 6.26 -4.84 15.69
CA ILE A 135 4.98 -4.88 15.00
C ILE A 135 4.06 -3.92 15.73
N ARG A 136 3.45 -3.00 14.98
CA ARG A 136 2.46 -2.07 15.54
C ARG A 136 1.09 -2.39 14.97
N ALA A 137 0.07 -2.27 15.82
CA ALA A 137 -1.30 -2.57 15.43
C ALA A 137 -2.14 -1.30 15.60
N TRP A 138 -2.92 -0.98 14.58
CA TRP A 138 -3.78 0.20 14.55
C TRP A 138 -5.22 -0.25 14.45
N GLY A 139 -6.04 0.12 15.43
CA GLY A 139 -7.46 -0.22 15.44
C GLY A 139 -8.28 0.79 14.63
N VAL A 140 -9.24 0.28 13.85
CA VAL A 140 -10.21 1.13 13.18
C VAL A 140 -11.34 1.39 14.16
N MET A 141 -11.52 2.66 14.54
CA MET A 141 -12.61 3.04 15.42
C MET A 141 -13.90 3.16 14.62
N SER A 142 -14.89 2.38 15.05
CA SER A 142 -16.25 2.53 14.53
C SER A 142 -16.85 3.81 15.09
N ARG A 143 -17.23 4.74 14.22
CA ARG A 143 -18.06 5.88 14.63
C ARG A 143 -19.52 5.55 14.33
N ALA A 144 -20.26 5.53 15.37
CA ALA A 144 -21.71 5.37 15.26
C ALA A 144 -22.33 6.59 14.57
#